data_ba42f5cc65942a845a2c065608512384
#
_entry.id   ba42f5cc65942a845a2c065608512384
#
_cell.length_a   1.000
_cell.length_b   1.000
_cell.length_c   1.000
_cell.angle_alpha   90.00
_cell.angle_beta   90.00
_cell.angle_gamma   90.00
#
_symmetry.space_group_name_H-M   'P 1'
#
loop_
_entity.id
_entity.type
_entity.pdbx_description
1 polymer ?
#
loop_
_entity_poly.entity_id
_entity_poly.type
_entity_poly.pdbx_seq_one_letter_code
_entity_poly.pdbx_strand_id
1 'polypeptide(L)'
;MTPIAVTGFGVLSPNGTTADAFWTSLVDGVDRRTAWPRRQLDIYPVNNVISIPEDTWRQITDDEDARATAMAAFLVDGARTSAALPTDPEFRIGCIVASTTAGAESVENAMQPRLSNRPNAKIDSGLIPGNGTRWSGPTAALSTACSSGLVAPAMAAEILDAGEANAMIAGGLDVLLEYTICGFNSLRVATREACRPFSADRKGVVLSEGGACFCLEPLAQARRRAAPICGVVLGYGISCDAGHSTAPNLAGISRAMQDALNMSGVAPERIGGIIAHGTGTPTNDSVEVEELRTVFGPVRLPPLLSIKGAIGHSQAGAGASALLAAILSLEHGVMPGTAGVDEADPLLGSIDITSQTRPIEQRCLMINALGFGGNNCVLIVGDESFASGVQ
;
A
#
# COMPACT_ATOMS: atom_id res chain seq x y z
N MET A 1 9.96 -19.45 -5.70
CA MET A 1 10.18 -18.70 -4.45
C MET A 1 9.64 -19.50 -3.27
N THR A 2 10.36 -19.51 -2.18
CA THR A 2 9.84 -20.05 -0.91
C THR A 2 8.65 -19.21 -0.43
N PRO A 3 7.52 -19.81 0.00
CA PRO A 3 6.41 -19.03 0.56
C PRO A 3 6.85 -18.23 1.79
N ILE A 4 6.47 -16.96 1.82
CA ILE A 4 6.86 -16.01 2.88
C ILE A 4 5.64 -15.66 3.72
N ALA A 5 5.68 -16.01 5.01
CA ALA A 5 4.63 -15.67 5.96
C ALA A 5 4.69 -14.18 6.33
N VAL A 6 3.54 -13.54 6.42
CA VAL A 6 3.36 -12.27 7.14
C VAL A 6 3.02 -12.64 8.58
N THR A 7 3.93 -12.37 9.50
CA THR A 7 3.82 -12.79 10.92
C THR A 7 3.37 -11.66 11.84
N GLY A 8 3.31 -10.45 11.34
CA GLY A 8 2.81 -9.30 12.06
C GLY A 8 2.78 -8.06 11.19
N PHE A 9 2.10 -7.04 11.65
CA PHE A 9 2.03 -5.76 10.95
C PHE A 9 1.81 -4.57 11.91
N GLY A 10 2.18 -3.39 11.45
CA GLY A 10 1.81 -2.11 12.03
C GLY A 10 1.06 -1.29 10.99
N VAL A 11 0.07 -0.51 11.40
CA VAL A 11 -0.77 0.32 10.53
C VAL A 11 -0.99 1.70 11.14
N LEU A 12 -0.96 2.71 10.29
CA LEU A 12 -1.41 4.06 10.59
C LEU A 12 -2.19 4.59 9.38
N SER A 13 -3.42 4.96 9.58
CA SER A 13 -4.32 5.44 8.54
C SER A 13 -5.14 6.63 9.03
N PRO A 14 -5.82 7.37 8.16
CA PRO A 14 -6.74 8.43 8.56
C PRO A 14 -7.82 7.99 9.54
N ASN A 15 -8.09 6.69 9.61
CA ASN A 15 -9.14 6.10 10.44
C ASN A 15 -8.62 5.49 11.74
N GLY A 16 -7.32 5.54 11.99
CA GLY A 16 -6.73 5.09 13.26
C GLY A 16 -5.44 4.29 13.10
N THR A 17 -5.02 3.73 14.24
CA THR A 17 -3.72 3.07 14.44
C THR A 17 -3.85 1.56 14.59
N THR A 18 -5.04 1.00 14.42
CA THR A 18 -5.32 -0.44 14.62
C THR A 18 -5.89 -1.09 13.36
N ALA A 19 -5.72 -2.40 13.24
CA ALA A 19 -6.32 -3.21 12.17
C ALA A 19 -7.84 -3.08 12.13
N ASP A 20 -8.50 -3.12 13.30
CA ASP A 20 -9.95 -3.00 13.40
C ASP A 20 -10.47 -1.66 12.89
N ALA A 21 -9.81 -0.55 13.25
CA ALA A 21 -10.18 0.77 12.77
C ALA A 21 -9.98 0.89 11.25
N PHE A 22 -8.88 0.36 10.72
CA PHE A 22 -8.62 0.30 9.29
C PHE A 22 -9.67 -0.56 8.58
N TRP A 23 -9.95 -1.76 9.07
CA TRP A 23 -10.96 -2.68 8.51
C TRP A 23 -12.35 -2.06 8.50
N THR A 24 -12.78 -1.53 9.64
CA THR A 24 -14.11 -0.86 9.77
C THR A 24 -14.24 0.26 8.73
N SER A 25 -13.18 1.03 8.50
CA SER A 25 -13.22 2.10 7.50
C SER A 25 -13.41 1.59 6.07
N LEU A 26 -12.86 0.43 5.74
CA LEU A 26 -13.05 -0.20 4.44
C LEU A 26 -14.47 -0.75 4.27
N VAL A 27 -15.01 -1.37 5.31
CA VAL A 27 -16.37 -1.94 5.31
C VAL A 27 -17.43 -0.84 5.26
N ASP A 28 -17.28 0.21 6.08
CA ASP A 28 -18.21 1.34 6.13
C ASP A 28 -18.16 2.19 4.86
N GLY A 29 -17.03 2.25 4.19
CA GLY A 29 -16.85 3.00 2.94
C GLY A 29 -17.16 4.49 3.03
N VAL A 30 -17.06 5.09 4.22
CA VAL A 30 -17.43 6.49 4.46
C VAL A 30 -16.38 7.43 3.88
N ASP A 31 -16.83 8.37 3.06
CA ASP A 31 -16.01 9.46 2.56
C ASP A 31 -15.64 10.44 3.68
N ARG A 32 -14.36 10.55 3.97
CA ARG A 32 -13.81 11.38 5.07
C ARG A 32 -13.00 12.58 4.57
N ARG A 33 -13.23 13.01 3.34
CA ARG A 33 -12.53 14.16 2.79
C ARG A 33 -12.80 15.42 3.59
N THR A 34 -11.74 16.18 3.84
CA THR A 34 -11.81 17.51 4.45
C THR A 34 -10.85 18.46 3.76
N ALA A 35 -11.02 19.77 3.98
CA ALA A 35 -9.92 20.70 3.70
C ALA A 35 -8.71 20.30 4.58
N TRP A 36 -7.51 20.41 4.02
CA TRP A 36 -6.31 20.04 4.78
C TRP A 36 -6.08 21.00 5.96
N PRO A 37 -6.14 20.53 7.21
CA PRO A 37 -6.13 21.42 8.37
C PRO A 37 -4.79 22.11 8.61
N ARG A 38 -3.68 21.54 8.10
CA ARG A 38 -2.31 22.05 8.34
C ARG A 38 -1.87 23.15 7.39
N ARG A 39 -2.58 23.34 6.27
CA ARG A 39 -2.19 24.30 5.23
C ARG A 39 -3.41 25.00 4.63
N GLN A 40 -3.25 26.25 4.28
CA GLN A 40 -4.25 26.97 3.52
C GLN A 40 -3.99 26.75 2.03
N LEU A 41 -4.77 25.84 1.43
CA LEU A 41 -4.58 25.37 0.05
C LEU A 41 -5.55 26.04 -0.95
N ASP A 42 -6.10 27.21 -0.63
CA ASP A 42 -7.12 27.89 -1.45
C ASP A 42 -6.61 28.30 -2.83
N ILE A 43 -5.28 28.34 -3.01
CA ILE A 43 -4.65 28.60 -4.31
C ILE A 43 -4.73 27.40 -5.27
N TYR A 44 -5.00 26.21 -4.78
CA TYR A 44 -5.09 25.00 -5.60
C TYR A 44 -6.53 24.73 -6.01
N PRO A 45 -6.77 24.31 -7.28
CA PRO A 45 -8.10 23.89 -7.73
C PRO A 45 -8.69 22.75 -6.89
N VAL A 46 -7.87 21.81 -6.44
CA VAL A 46 -8.26 20.71 -5.55
C VAL A 46 -7.44 20.82 -4.27
N ASN A 47 -8.11 20.95 -3.13
CA ASN A 47 -7.52 21.21 -1.83
C ASN A 47 -8.09 20.34 -0.71
N ASN A 48 -8.92 19.36 -1.06
CA ASN A 48 -9.45 18.37 -0.13
C ASN A 48 -8.56 17.11 -0.11
N VAL A 49 -8.43 16.55 1.06
CA VAL A 49 -7.59 15.38 1.36
C VAL A 49 -8.28 14.47 2.38
N ILE A 50 -7.74 13.29 2.56
CA ILE A 50 -8.09 12.42 3.68
C ILE A 50 -6.85 12.34 4.58
N SER A 51 -6.81 13.13 5.65
CA SER A 51 -5.65 13.26 6.54
C SER A 51 -5.85 12.49 7.85
N ILE A 52 -4.73 12.09 8.45
CA ILE A 52 -4.71 11.56 9.81
C ILE A 52 -5.09 12.71 10.77
N PRO A 53 -6.04 12.49 11.70
CA PRO A 53 -6.43 13.50 12.69
C PRO A 53 -5.24 13.98 13.54
N GLU A 54 -5.20 15.26 13.85
CA GLU A 54 -4.13 15.85 14.66
C GLU A 54 -4.02 15.22 16.07
N ASP A 55 -5.15 14.79 16.65
CA ASP A 55 -5.14 14.08 17.93
C ASP A 55 -4.48 12.69 17.83
N THR A 56 -4.56 12.04 16.68
CA THR A 56 -3.83 10.79 16.39
C THR A 56 -2.35 11.08 16.23
N TRP A 57 -1.97 12.16 15.54
CA TRP A 57 -0.58 12.57 15.40
C TRP A 57 0.07 12.87 16.75
N ARG A 58 -0.60 13.58 17.67
CA ARG A 58 -0.09 13.87 19.01
C ARG A 58 0.19 12.62 19.86
N GLN A 59 -0.43 11.49 19.56
CA GLN A 59 -0.11 10.22 20.21
C GLN A 59 1.20 9.60 19.68
N ILE A 60 1.67 10.03 18.52
CA ILE A 60 2.84 9.47 17.83
C ILE A 60 4.03 10.42 17.93
N THR A 61 3.81 11.69 17.65
CA THR A 61 4.82 12.75 17.73
C THR A 61 4.18 14.14 17.85
N ASP A 62 4.82 14.99 18.63
CA ASP A 62 4.54 16.44 18.68
C ASP A 62 5.39 17.23 17.67
N ASP A 63 6.38 16.58 17.03
CA ASP A 63 7.28 17.19 16.06
C ASP A 63 6.68 17.11 14.65
N GLU A 64 6.17 18.23 14.17
CA GLU A 64 5.59 18.36 12.83
C GLU A 64 6.63 18.19 11.70
N ASP A 65 7.92 18.38 11.99
CA ASP A 65 9.01 18.27 11.02
C ASP A 65 9.51 16.81 10.88
N ALA A 66 9.05 15.91 11.75
CA ALA A 66 9.48 14.51 11.82
C ALA A 66 8.34 13.50 11.68
N ARG A 67 7.18 13.88 11.14
CA ARG A 67 6.00 12.98 11.04
C ARG A 67 6.29 11.74 10.21
N ALA A 68 6.99 11.87 9.09
CA ALA A 68 7.34 10.72 8.25
C ALA A 68 8.23 9.72 9.00
N THR A 69 9.26 10.20 9.69
CA THR A 69 10.17 9.37 10.51
C THR A 69 9.45 8.75 11.70
N ALA A 70 8.59 9.53 12.38
CA ALA A 70 7.78 9.04 13.50
C ALA A 70 6.77 7.98 13.06
N MET A 71 6.12 8.17 11.91
CA MET A 71 5.25 7.16 11.29
C MET A 71 6.04 5.88 10.97
N ALA A 72 7.22 6.00 10.36
CA ALA A 72 8.07 4.85 10.07
C ALA A 72 8.40 4.06 11.33
N ALA A 73 8.82 4.75 12.41
CA ALA A 73 9.11 4.12 13.69
C ALA A 73 7.87 3.41 14.26
N PHE A 74 6.73 4.08 14.29
CA PHE A 74 5.46 3.52 14.78
C PHE A 74 5.04 2.26 14.02
N LEU A 75 5.11 2.28 12.69
CA LEU A 75 4.72 1.15 11.84
C LEU A 75 5.68 -0.05 11.99
N VAL A 76 6.98 0.23 12.05
CA VAL A 76 8.02 -0.78 12.24
C VAL A 76 7.91 -1.44 13.61
N ASP A 77 7.73 -0.66 14.67
CA ASP A 77 7.58 -1.19 16.03
C ASP A 77 6.28 -2.00 16.17
N GLY A 78 5.20 -1.55 15.55
CA GLY A 78 3.95 -2.30 15.47
C GLY A 78 4.13 -3.67 14.80
N ALA A 79 4.80 -3.73 13.65
CA ALA A 79 5.08 -4.97 12.94
C ALA A 79 5.99 -5.92 13.74
N ARG A 80 7.02 -5.39 14.42
CA ARG A 80 7.90 -6.19 15.27
C ARG A 80 7.18 -6.78 16.47
N THR A 81 6.38 -5.96 17.14
CA THR A 81 5.66 -6.33 18.35
C THR A 81 4.60 -7.39 18.06
N SER A 82 3.80 -7.18 17.01
CA SER A 82 2.74 -8.12 16.63
C SER A 82 3.30 -9.47 16.13
N ALA A 83 4.48 -9.48 15.52
CA ALA A 83 5.15 -10.71 15.09
C ALA A 83 5.81 -11.50 16.25
N ALA A 84 5.91 -10.92 17.44
CA ALA A 84 6.61 -11.52 18.58
C ALA A 84 8.00 -12.06 18.18
N LEU A 85 8.83 -11.22 17.55
CA LEU A 85 10.14 -11.62 17.05
C LEU A 85 11.07 -12.07 18.19
N PRO A 86 11.93 -13.09 17.97
CA PRO A 86 12.92 -13.52 18.94
C PRO A 86 13.90 -12.40 19.30
N THR A 87 14.39 -12.42 20.54
CA THR A 87 15.45 -11.53 21.02
C THR A 87 16.86 -12.10 20.86
N ASP A 88 16.97 -13.28 20.24
CA ASP A 88 18.23 -13.96 19.96
C ASP A 88 19.11 -13.09 19.03
N PRO A 89 20.38 -12.76 19.39
CA PRO A 89 21.29 -12.01 18.57
C PRO A 89 21.62 -12.64 17.21
N GLU A 90 21.52 -13.98 17.12
CA GLU A 90 21.76 -14.72 15.88
C GLU A 90 20.54 -14.64 14.92
N PHE A 91 19.37 -14.21 15.42
CA PHE A 91 18.19 -14.02 14.60
C PHE A 91 18.29 -12.67 13.84
N ARG A 92 18.72 -12.75 12.57
CA ARG A 92 18.98 -11.59 11.75
C ARG A 92 17.68 -10.94 11.27
N ILE A 93 17.51 -9.65 11.61
CA ILE A 93 16.34 -8.85 11.23
C ILE A 93 16.79 -7.69 10.35
N GLY A 94 16.23 -7.61 9.14
CA GLY A 94 16.43 -6.48 8.23
C GLY A 94 15.21 -5.56 8.15
N CYS A 95 15.35 -4.45 7.42
CA CYS A 95 14.29 -3.47 7.28
C CYS A 95 14.30 -2.78 5.92
N ILE A 96 13.15 -2.73 5.24
CA ILE A 96 12.95 -1.94 4.01
C ILE A 96 11.72 -1.06 4.19
N VAL A 97 11.93 0.25 4.25
CA VAL A 97 10.82 1.22 4.31
C VAL A 97 10.78 2.05 3.03
N ALA A 98 9.60 2.12 2.44
CA ALA A 98 9.36 2.87 1.21
C ALA A 98 8.59 4.16 1.47
N SER A 99 9.00 5.25 0.81
CA SER A 99 8.28 6.52 0.83
C SER A 99 8.60 7.35 -0.41
N THR A 100 7.64 8.16 -0.86
CA THR A 100 7.86 9.17 -1.90
C THR A 100 8.13 10.55 -1.32
N THR A 101 7.88 10.75 -0.02
CA THR A 101 7.95 12.04 0.67
C THR A 101 9.04 12.12 1.73
N ALA A 102 9.84 11.06 1.89
CA ALA A 102 10.88 10.99 2.91
C ALA A 102 11.86 12.19 2.89
N GLY A 103 12.02 12.81 4.03
CA GLY A 103 12.91 13.98 4.19
C GLY A 103 12.40 15.28 3.56
N ALA A 104 11.39 15.21 2.69
CA ALA A 104 10.82 16.39 2.05
C ALA A 104 9.97 17.23 3.02
N GLU A 105 9.42 16.65 4.08
CA GLU A 105 8.64 17.34 5.09
C GLU A 105 9.45 18.44 5.78
N SER A 106 10.63 18.12 6.28
CA SER A 106 11.52 19.09 6.92
C SER A 106 12.00 20.18 5.95
N VAL A 107 12.22 19.84 4.68
CA VAL A 107 12.56 20.80 3.61
C VAL A 107 11.39 21.73 3.34
N GLU A 108 10.20 21.19 3.13
CA GLU A 108 8.98 21.98 2.88
C GLU A 108 8.70 22.94 4.05
N ASN A 109 8.80 22.46 5.27
CA ASN A 109 8.60 23.28 6.46
C ASN A 109 9.67 24.36 6.60
N ALA A 110 10.94 24.07 6.28
CA ALA A 110 12.04 25.04 6.31
C ALA A 110 11.88 26.17 5.24
N MET A 111 11.23 25.85 4.12
CA MET A 111 10.98 26.81 3.03
C MET A 111 9.77 27.73 3.29
N GLN A 112 8.95 27.46 4.28
CA GLN A 112 7.77 28.28 4.60
C GLN A 112 8.20 29.61 5.25
N PRO A 113 7.70 30.79 4.79
CA PRO A 113 8.07 32.10 5.33
C PRO A 113 7.80 32.28 6.82
N ARG A 114 6.83 31.54 7.38
CA ARG A 114 6.49 31.54 8.80
C ARG A 114 7.47 30.73 9.66
N LEU A 115 8.30 29.88 9.05
CA LEU A 115 9.26 29.01 9.71
C LEU A 115 10.71 29.46 9.50
N SER A 116 10.96 30.49 8.68
CA SER A 116 12.28 31.06 8.41
C SER A 116 13.03 31.59 9.65
N ASN A 117 12.35 31.66 10.80
CA ASN A 117 12.97 31.96 12.10
C ASN A 117 13.42 30.69 12.87
N ARG A 118 13.41 29.49 12.27
CA ARG A 118 13.99 28.28 12.87
C ARG A 118 15.43 28.09 12.31
N PRO A 119 16.46 28.60 13.00
CA PRO A 119 17.84 28.61 12.49
C PRO A 119 18.50 27.22 12.45
N ASN A 120 17.81 26.16 12.81
CA ASN A 120 18.34 24.79 12.93
C ASN A 120 17.35 23.71 12.47
N ALA A 121 16.61 23.94 11.38
CA ALA A 121 15.82 22.86 10.79
C ALA A 121 16.77 21.71 10.40
N LYS A 122 16.74 20.62 11.13
CA LYS A 122 17.46 19.40 10.78
C LYS A 122 16.68 18.74 9.67
N ILE A 123 17.31 18.58 8.51
CA ILE A 123 16.78 17.72 7.47
C ILE A 123 16.94 16.29 7.96
N ASP A 124 15.86 15.68 8.40
CA ASP A 124 15.84 14.27 8.76
C ASP A 124 15.43 13.47 7.52
N SER A 125 16.38 12.73 6.95
CA SER A 125 16.15 11.82 5.81
C SER A 125 16.06 10.35 6.25
N GLY A 126 16.10 10.08 7.54
CA GLY A 126 16.18 8.74 8.10
C GLY A 126 14.82 8.04 8.17
N LEU A 127 14.41 7.34 7.08
CA LEU A 127 13.21 6.48 7.11
C LEU A 127 13.42 5.15 7.86
N ILE A 128 14.65 4.69 7.98
CA ILE A 128 14.95 3.46 8.70
C ILE A 128 15.11 3.82 10.18
N PRO A 129 14.18 3.37 11.05
CA PRO A 129 14.26 3.71 12.47
C PRO A 129 15.54 3.18 13.10
N GLY A 130 16.37 4.10 13.61
CA GLY A 130 17.64 3.77 14.28
C GLY A 130 17.60 3.88 15.80
N ASN A 131 16.56 4.47 16.38
CA ASN A 131 16.46 4.78 17.79
C ASN A 131 16.25 3.49 18.62
N GLY A 132 17.36 2.92 19.11
CA GLY A 132 17.33 1.72 19.96
C GLY A 132 17.14 0.39 19.24
N THR A 133 16.88 0.40 17.94
CA THR A 133 16.76 -0.82 17.13
C THR A 133 18.08 -1.12 16.43
N ARG A 134 18.72 -2.22 16.80
CA ARG A 134 19.88 -2.73 16.07
C ARG A 134 19.40 -3.65 14.93
N TRP A 135 19.57 -3.19 13.70
CA TRP A 135 19.36 -4.03 12.53
C TRP A 135 20.56 -4.95 12.34
N SER A 136 20.34 -6.26 12.27
CA SER A 136 21.37 -7.28 12.07
C SER A 136 21.34 -7.90 10.66
N GLY A 137 20.30 -7.58 9.89
CA GLY A 137 20.13 -7.93 8.49
C GLY A 137 20.19 -6.71 7.56
N PRO A 138 19.93 -6.89 6.25
CA PRO A 138 19.95 -5.83 5.26
C PRO A 138 18.93 -4.72 5.56
N THR A 139 19.31 -3.47 5.29
CA THR A 139 18.42 -2.30 5.43
C THR A 139 18.43 -1.45 4.19
N ALA A 140 17.28 -0.96 3.78
CA ALA A 140 17.13 -0.04 2.64
C ALA A 140 15.95 0.90 2.81
N ALA A 141 16.08 2.11 2.31
CA ALA A 141 14.97 3.00 1.99
C ALA A 141 14.80 3.03 0.46
N LEU A 142 13.57 2.97 -0.03
CA LEU A 142 13.31 2.96 -1.47
C LEU A 142 12.14 3.86 -1.88
N SER A 143 12.13 4.23 -3.16
CA SER A 143 11.02 4.92 -3.79
C SER A 143 10.85 4.47 -5.23
N THR A 144 9.66 3.94 -5.54
CA THR A 144 9.20 3.58 -6.89
C THR A 144 7.82 4.17 -7.14
N ALA A 145 7.64 5.43 -6.72
CA ALA A 145 6.36 6.13 -6.72
C ALA A 145 5.26 5.34 -5.99
N CYS A 146 4.04 5.29 -6.52
CA CYS A 146 2.89 4.68 -5.85
C CYS A 146 2.97 3.14 -5.69
N SER A 147 3.90 2.47 -6.38
CA SER A 147 4.14 1.02 -6.23
C SER A 147 5.06 0.67 -5.05
N SER A 148 5.74 1.66 -4.47
CA SER A 148 6.78 1.50 -3.44
C SER A 148 6.38 0.58 -2.29
N GLY A 149 5.14 0.74 -1.79
CA GLY A 149 4.64 -0.03 -0.64
C GLY A 149 4.41 -1.51 -0.89
N LEU A 150 4.36 -1.96 -2.16
CA LEU A 150 4.39 -3.37 -2.53
C LEU A 150 5.79 -3.83 -2.96
N VAL A 151 6.60 -2.96 -3.55
CA VAL A 151 7.98 -3.29 -3.93
C VAL A 151 8.81 -3.63 -2.69
N ALA A 152 8.64 -2.92 -1.57
CA ALA A 152 9.37 -3.20 -0.34
C ALA A 152 9.12 -4.62 0.21
N PRO A 153 7.88 -5.11 0.38
CA PRO A 153 7.62 -6.51 0.73
C PRO A 153 8.12 -7.52 -0.30
N ALA A 154 8.05 -7.22 -1.60
CA ALA A 154 8.57 -8.09 -2.66
C ALA A 154 10.10 -8.26 -2.57
N MET A 155 10.84 -7.16 -2.40
CA MET A 155 12.30 -7.20 -2.18
C MET A 155 12.67 -7.90 -0.87
N ALA A 156 11.88 -7.70 0.17
CA ALA A 156 12.08 -8.41 1.43
C ALA A 156 11.91 -9.93 1.27
N ALA A 157 10.94 -10.36 0.47
CA ALA A 157 10.74 -11.77 0.15
C ALA A 157 11.94 -12.37 -0.59
N GLU A 158 12.55 -11.62 -1.52
CA GLU A 158 13.76 -12.03 -2.23
C GLU A 158 14.96 -12.19 -1.28
N ILE A 159 15.19 -11.23 -0.38
CA ILE A 159 16.24 -11.29 0.65
C ILE A 159 16.06 -12.51 1.57
N LEU A 160 14.82 -12.80 1.96
CA LEU A 160 14.51 -13.96 2.78
C LEU A 160 14.71 -15.27 2.03
N ASP A 161 14.31 -15.34 0.76
CA ASP A 161 14.51 -16.53 -0.10
C ASP A 161 16.01 -16.80 -0.35
N ALA A 162 16.82 -15.74 -0.44
CA ALA A 162 18.29 -15.82 -0.52
C ALA A 162 18.96 -16.20 0.82
N GLY A 163 18.22 -16.26 1.93
CA GLY A 163 18.75 -16.60 3.25
C GLY A 163 19.63 -15.51 3.89
N GLU A 164 19.51 -14.25 3.43
CA GLU A 164 20.30 -13.13 3.94
C GLU A 164 19.76 -12.56 5.26
N ALA A 165 18.52 -12.87 5.63
CA ALA A 165 17.89 -12.53 6.90
C ALA A 165 16.97 -13.66 7.38
N ASN A 166 16.64 -13.66 8.69
CA ASN A 166 15.62 -14.55 9.25
C ASN A 166 14.23 -13.90 9.22
N ALA A 167 14.19 -12.58 9.39
CA ALA A 167 12.98 -11.78 9.25
C ALA A 167 13.30 -10.45 8.57
N MET A 168 12.32 -9.91 7.85
CA MET A 168 12.37 -8.57 7.28
C MET A 168 11.15 -7.78 7.72
N ILE A 169 11.38 -6.54 8.18
CA ILE A 169 10.29 -5.58 8.32
C ILE A 169 10.22 -4.79 7.02
N ALA A 170 9.08 -4.85 6.33
CA ALA A 170 8.96 -4.17 5.03
C ALA A 170 7.57 -3.56 4.84
N GLY A 171 7.53 -2.38 4.22
CA GLY A 171 6.29 -1.69 3.95
C GLY A 171 6.50 -0.31 3.35
N GLY A 172 5.43 0.49 3.35
CA GLY A 172 5.48 1.84 2.79
C GLY A 172 4.55 2.80 3.51
N LEU A 173 4.91 4.06 3.47
CA LEU A 173 4.19 5.16 4.09
C LEU A 173 4.43 6.46 3.33
N ASP A 174 3.48 7.37 3.42
CA ASP A 174 3.70 8.78 3.09
C ASP A 174 2.86 9.68 3.98
N VAL A 175 3.39 10.88 4.24
CA VAL A 175 2.69 12.00 4.85
C VAL A 175 2.21 12.96 3.77
N LEU A 176 1.14 13.70 4.03
CA LEU A 176 0.67 14.75 3.13
C LEU A 176 1.62 15.95 3.14
N LEU A 177 2.04 16.37 1.95
CA LEU A 177 2.86 17.56 1.73
C LEU A 177 2.23 18.45 0.65
N GLU A 178 2.46 19.76 0.78
CA GLU A 178 1.93 20.73 -0.17
C GLU A 178 2.48 20.51 -1.58
N TYR A 179 3.77 20.14 -1.71
CA TYR A 179 4.35 19.87 -3.02
C TYR A 179 3.68 18.69 -3.73
N THR A 180 3.24 17.65 -2.99
CA THR A 180 2.50 16.52 -3.59
C THR A 180 1.11 16.95 -4.06
N ILE A 181 0.41 17.77 -3.27
CA ILE A 181 -0.88 18.36 -3.67
C ILE A 181 -0.71 19.23 -4.91
N CYS A 182 0.33 20.07 -4.96
CA CYS A 182 0.68 20.87 -6.12
C CYS A 182 0.94 19.98 -7.35
N GLY A 183 1.74 18.92 -7.21
CA GLY A 183 2.06 17.99 -8.28
C GLY A 183 0.82 17.33 -8.88
N PHE A 184 -0.05 16.76 -8.06
CA PHE A 184 -1.27 16.10 -8.51
C PHE A 184 -2.29 17.08 -9.13
N ASN A 185 -2.37 18.32 -8.62
CA ASN A 185 -3.15 19.38 -9.27
C ASN A 185 -2.59 19.75 -10.65
N SER A 186 -1.26 19.86 -10.77
CA SER A 186 -0.59 20.19 -12.04
C SER A 186 -0.82 19.11 -13.10
N LEU A 187 -0.88 17.84 -12.69
CA LEU A 187 -1.18 16.70 -13.54
C LEU A 187 -2.69 16.55 -13.85
N ARG A 188 -3.54 17.35 -13.19
CA ARG A 188 -5.00 17.30 -13.33
C ARG A 188 -5.63 15.93 -13.07
N VAL A 189 -5.06 15.17 -12.14
CA VAL A 189 -5.54 13.83 -11.75
C VAL A 189 -6.27 13.82 -10.40
N ALA A 190 -6.16 14.90 -9.62
CA ALA A 190 -6.88 15.08 -8.37
C ALA A 190 -8.34 15.53 -8.60
N THR A 191 -9.23 15.18 -7.68
CA THR A 191 -10.64 15.57 -7.72
C THR A 191 -11.10 16.25 -6.43
N ARG A 192 -12.06 17.18 -6.55
CA ARG A 192 -12.80 17.74 -5.39
C ARG A 192 -13.92 16.82 -4.92
N GLU A 193 -14.35 15.90 -5.76
CA GLU A 193 -15.43 14.97 -5.47
C GLU A 193 -14.89 13.72 -4.77
N ALA A 194 -15.76 12.79 -4.40
CA ALA A 194 -15.34 11.50 -3.87
C ALA A 194 -14.46 10.75 -4.88
N CYS A 195 -13.45 10.05 -4.38
CA CYS A 195 -12.73 9.09 -5.19
C CYS A 195 -13.68 7.91 -5.47
N ARG A 196 -13.97 7.65 -6.75
CA ARG A 196 -14.95 6.65 -7.21
C ARG A 196 -14.30 5.68 -8.19
N PRO A 197 -13.44 4.77 -7.71
CA PRO A 197 -12.72 3.85 -8.59
C PRO A 197 -13.68 3.02 -9.43
N PHE A 198 -13.40 2.93 -10.74
CA PHE A 198 -14.16 2.16 -11.74
C PHE A 198 -15.61 2.61 -11.97
N SER A 199 -16.07 3.67 -11.31
CA SER A 199 -17.41 4.21 -11.51
C SER A 199 -17.52 4.99 -12.81
N ALA A 200 -18.75 5.06 -13.37
CA ALA A 200 -19.04 5.81 -14.58
C ALA A 200 -18.77 7.32 -14.44
N ASP A 201 -18.91 7.85 -13.24
CA ASP A 201 -18.73 9.26 -12.91
C ASP A 201 -17.40 9.58 -12.21
N ARG A 202 -16.41 8.66 -12.29
CA ARG A 202 -15.06 8.90 -11.71
C ARG A 202 -14.39 10.11 -12.31
N LYS A 203 -13.76 10.93 -11.47
CA LYS A 203 -13.14 12.21 -11.89
C LYS A 203 -11.70 12.37 -11.46
N GLY A 204 -11.16 11.46 -10.65
CA GLY A 204 -9.80 11.55 -10.18
C GLY A 204 -9.59 10.97 -8.78
N VAL A 205 -8.40 11.19 -8.27
CA VAL A 205 -7.93 10.67 -7.00
C VAL A 205 -8.08 11.72 -5.89
N VAL A 206 -8.30 11.25 -4.68
CA VAL A 206 -8.19 12.06 -3.45
C VAL A 206 -6.90 11.66 -2.73
N LEU A 207 -6.03 12.62 -2.46
CA LEU A 207 -4.78 12.35 -1.74
C LEU A 207 -5.04 12.07 -0.26
N SER A 208 -4.21 11.20 0.30
CA SER A 208 -4.22 10.89 1.74
C SER A 208 -2.81 10.65 2.28
N GLU A 209 -2.72 10.39 3.56
CA GLU A 209 -1.50 9.99 4.26
C GLU A 209 -1.73 8.69 5.02
N GLY A 210 -0.63 8.00 5.38
CA GLY A 210 -0.68 6.74 6.09
C GLY A 210 0.13 5.64 5.41
N GLY A 211 0.06 4.45 5.97
CA GLY A 211 0.76 3.28 5.46
C GLY A 211 0.71 2.09 6.39
N ALA A 212 1.48 1.06 6.03
CA ALA A 212 1.67 -0.13 6.84
C ALA A 212 3.08 -0.70 6.66
N CYS A 213 3.56 -1.38 7.70
CA CYS A 213 4.75 -2.24 7.64
C CYS A 213 4.40 -3.65 8.11
N PHE A 214 5.09 -4.63 7.55
CA PHE A 214 4.84 -6.05 7.77
C PHE A 214 6.12 -6.72 8.25
N CYS A 215 6.00 -7.67 9.18
CA CYS A 215 7.04 -8.62 9.48
C CYS A 215 6.88 -9.82 8.56
N LEU A 216 7.94 -10.12 7.82
CA LEU A 216 8.00 -11.18 6.82
C LEU A 216 9.03 -12.22 7.24
N GLU A 217 8.71 -13.51 7.11
CA GLU A 217 9.58 -14.63 7.45
C GLU A 217 9.34 -15.82 6.49
N PRO A 218 10.35 -16.65 6.20
CA PRO A 218 10.09 -17.93 5.53
C PRO A 218 8.99 -18.72 6.27
N LEU A 219 7.95 -19.18 5.56
CA LEU A 219 6.79 -19.84 6.17
C LEU A 219 7.20 -21.02 7.06
N ALA A 220 8.16 -21.82 6.61
CA ALA A 220 8.66 -22.95 7.40
C ALA A 220 9.31 -22.52 8.72
N GLN A 221 9.98 -21.36 8.74
CA GLN A 221 10.58 -20.80 9.96
C GLN A 221 9.49 -20.24 10.89
N ALA A 222 8.53 -19.49 10.36
CA ALA A 222 7.39 -18.95 11.12
C ALA A 222 6.65 -20.10 11.84
N ARG A 223 6.37 -21.21 11.14
CA ARG A 223 5.76 -22.43 11.72
C ARG A 223 6.62 -23.05 12.83
N ARG A 224 7.94 -23.21 12.61
CA ARG A 224 8.83 -23.79 13.63
C ARG A 224 8.85 -23.01 14.94
N ARG A 225 8.75 -21.67 14.89
CA ARG A 225 8.71 -20.84 16.11
C ARG A 225 7.30 -20.56 16.63
N ALA A 226 6.28 -21.18 16.02
CA ALA A 226 4.86 -20.94 16.33
C ALA A 226 4.47 -19.46 16.26
N ALA A 227 4.97 -18.75 15.25
CA ALA A 227 4.60 -17.36 14.98
C ALA A 227 3.13 -17.24 14.58
N PRO A 228 2.48 -16.09 14.83
CA PRO A 228 1.24 -15.76 14.14
C PRO A 228 1.46 -15.80 12.61
N ILE A 229 0.49 -16.28 11.85
CA ILE A 229 0.52 -16.25 10.39
C ILE A 229 -0.74 -15.53 9.93
N CYS A 230 -0.60 -14.24 9.57
CA CYS A 230 -1.70 -13.40 9.13
C CYS A 230 -2.01 -13.59 7.64
N GLY A 231 -1.03 -14.04 6.86
CA GLY A 231 -1.13 -14.29 5.43
C GLY A 231 0.19 -14.83 4.89
N VAL A 232 0.21 -15.28 3.63
CA VAL A 232 1.39 -15.84 2.98
C VAL A 232 1.56 -15.20 1.60
N VAL A 233 2.70 -14.56 1.37
CA VAL A 233 3.11 -14.09 0.05
C VAL A 233 3.59 -15.30 -0.74
N LEU A 234 2.91 -15.59 -1.85
CA LEU A 234 3.14 -16.75 -2.71
C LEU A 234 4.00 -16.42 -3.93
N GLY A 235 3.92 -15.18 -4.40
CA GLY A 235 4.67 -14.71 -5.55
C GLY A 235 4.52 -13.20 -5.74
N TYR A 236 5.41 -12.64 -6.54
CA TYR A 236 5.37 -11.23 -6.94
C TYR A 236 5.87 -11.06 -8.37
N GLY A 237 5.51 -9.91 -8.96
CA GLY A 237 6.07 -9.45 -10.21
C GLY A 237 6.34 -7.95 -10.14
N ILE A 238 7.49 -7.55 -10.64
CA ILE A 238 7.92 -6.14 -10.72
C ILE A 238 8.29 -5.84 -12.15
N SER A 239 7.79 -4.71 -12.66
CA SER A 239 8.12 -4.26 -14.02
C SER A 239 8.27 -2.75 -14.07
N CYS A 240 8.92 -2.27 -15.14
CA CYS A 240 8.92 -0.87 -15.50
C CYS A 240 8.49 -0.73 -16.95
N ASP A 241 7.53 0.17 -17.21
CA ASP A 241 6.99 0.43 -18.56
C ASP A 241 8.01 1.09 -19.47
N ALA A 242 8.93 1.89 -18.88
CA ALA A 242 9.93 2.70 -19.59
C ALA A 242 9.33 3.61 -20.70
N GLY A 243 8.05 3.96 -20.56
CA GLY A 243 7.28 4.72 -21.54
C GLY A 243 7.10 6.17 -21.13
N HIS A 244 5.86 6.57 -20.89
CA HIS A 244 5.48 7.93 -20.49
C HIS A 244 5.49 8.11 -18.98
N SER A 245 5.79 9.34 -18.50
CA SER A 245 5.91 9.61 -17.05
C SER A 245 4.62 9.40 -16.25
N THR A 246 3.45 9.56 -16.87
CA THR A 246 2.14 9.46 -16.18
C THR A 246 1.13 8.58 -16.90
N ALA A 247 1.37 8.21 -18.17
CA ALA A 247 0.49 7.31 -18.92
C ALA A 247 1.03 5.88 -18.80
N PRO A 248 0.26 4.95 -18.19
CA PRO A 248 0.67 3.57 -18.06
C PRO A 248 0.77 2.89 -19.43
N ASN A 249 1.72 1.97 -19.56
CA ASN A 249 1.89 1.14 -20.75
C ASN A 249 1.34 -0.26 -20.45
N LEU A 250 0.45 -0.72 -21.31
CA LEU A 250 -0.21 -2.02 -21.20
C LEU A 250 0.78 -3.17 -20.97
N ALA A 251 1.83 -3.28 -21.76
CA ALA A 251 2.76 -4.42 -21.69
C ALA A 251 3.57 -4.53 -20.37
N GLY A 252 3.77 -3.46 -19.65
CA GLY A 252 4.49 -3.49 -18.36
C GLY A 252 3.61 -4.05 -17.25
N ILE A 253 2.37 -3.60 -17.18
CA ILE A 253 1.42 -4.01 -16.15
C ILE A 253 1.11 -5.51 -16.28
N SER A 254 0.74 -5.98 -17.48
CA SER A 254 0.45 -7.41 -17.73
C SER A 254 1.66 -8.28 -17.44
N ARG A 255 2.89 -7.80 -17.73
CA ARG A 255 4.11 -8.53 -17.38
C ARG A 255 4.25 -8.72 -15.87
N ALA A 256 4.05 -7.66 -15.06
CA ALA A 256 4.11 -7.79 -13.60
C ALA A 256 3.06 -8.77 -13.07
N MET A 257 1.83 -8.73 -13.60
CA MET A 257 0.77 -9.69 -13.22
C MET A 257 1.15 -11.13 -13.62
N GLN A 258 1.65 -11.33 -14.83
CA GLN A 258 2.04 -12.66 -15.33
C GLN A 258 3.23 -13.23 -14.55
N ASP A 259 4.22 -12.40 -14.22
CA ASP A 259 5.39 -12.81 -13.43
C ASP A 259 4.96 -13.21 -12.01
N ALA A 260 4.03 -12.47 -11.39
CA ALA A 260 3.48 -12.82 -10.08
C ALA A 260 2.73 -14.17 -10.10
N LEU A 261 1.89 -14.41 -11.11
CA LEU A 261 1.19 -15.68 -11.29
C LEU A 261 2.17 -16.84 -11.54
N ASN A 262 3.14 -16.65 -12.44
CA ASN A 262 4.16 -17.66 -12.75
C ASN A 262 5.00 -18.01 -11.51
N MET A 263 5.44 -16.99 -10.75
CA MET A 263 6.25 -17.19 -9.54
C MET A 263 5.46 -17.91 -8.44
N SER A 264 4.19 -17.57 -8.27
CA SER A 264 3.32 -18.18 -7.25
C SER A 264 2.88 -19.60 -7.61
N GLY A 265 2.90 -19.98 -8.90
CA GLY A 265 2.32 -21.22 -9.39
C GLY A 265 0.79 -21.28 -9.28
N VAL A 266 0.14 -20.17 -8.98
CA VAL A 266 -1.32 -20.07 -8.82
C VAL A 266 -1.97 -19.82 -10.17
N ALA A 267 -2.88 -20.72 -10.56
CA ALA A 267 -3.66 -20.52 -11.79
C ALA A 267 -4.64 -19.34 -11.63
N PRO A 268 -4.89 -18.54 -12.71
CA PRO A 268 -5.79 -17.39 -12.63
C PRO A 268 -7.18 -17.71 -12.05
N GLU A 269 -7.71 -18.88 -12.31
CA GLU A 269 -9.01 -19.35 -11.82
C GLU A 269 -9.06 -19.53 -10.30
N ARG A 270 -7.91 -19.61 -9.65
CA ARG A 270 -7.77 -19.74 -8.18
C ARG A 270 -7.62 -18.40 -7.47
N ILE A 271 -7.61 -17.29 -8.22
CA ILE A 271 -7.62 -15.93 -7.63
C ILE A 271 -9.05 -15.59 -7.21
N GLY A 272 -9.27 -15.44 -5.91
CA GLY A 272 -10.59 -15.16 -5.32
C GLY A 272 -11.01 -13.70 -5.34
N GLY A 273 -10.07 -12.79 -5.59
CA GLY A 273 -10.33 -11.36 -5.71
C GLY A 273 -9.06 -10.58 -6.04
N ILE A 274 -9.25 -9.35 -6.48
CA ILE A 274 -8.16 -8.44 -6.86
C ILE A 274 -8.30 -7.14 -6.05
N ILE A 275 -7.28 -6.81 -5.26
CA ILE A 275 -7.15 -5.48 -4.68
C ILE A 275 -6.44 -4.62 -5.74
N ALA A 276 -7.26 -3.89 -6.48
CA ALA A 276 -6.80 -3.11 -7.63
C ALA A 276 -6.05 -1.84 -7.20
N HIS A 277 -5.21 -1.33 -8.09
CA HIS A 277 -4.65 0.00 -7.90
C HIS A 277 -5.75 1.06 -7.89
N GLY A 278 -6.68 1.02 -8.84
CA GLY A 278 -7.98 1.71 -8.86
C GLY A 278 -7.96 3.11 -8.27
N THR A 279 -7.42 4.09 -8.99
CA THR A 279 -7.26 5.47 -8.50
C THR A 279 -8.51 6.33 -8.64
N GLY A 280 -9.53 5.85 -9.36
CA GLY A 280 -10.70 6.67 -9.73
C GLY A 280 -10.38 7.67 -10.85
N THR A 281 -9.23 7.54 -11.51
CA THR A 281 -8.93 8.32 -12.71
C THR A 281 -9.39 7.57 -13.97
N PRO A 282 -9.93 8.29 -14.99
CA PRO A 282 -10.40 7.64 -16.22
C PRO A 282 -9.33 6.76 -16.88
N THR A 283 -8.09 7.25 -16.96
CA THR A 283 -7.00 6.56 -17.65
C THR A 283 -6.53 5.31 -16.90
N ASN A 284 -6.19 5.44 -15.60
CA ASN A 284 -5.67 4.32 -14.83
C ASN A 284 -6.65 3.16 -14.78
N ASP A 285 -7.90 3.44 -14.42
CA ASP A 285 -8.89 2.39 -14.20
C ASP A 285 -9.23 1.64 -15.50
N SER A 286 -9.22 2.34 -16.64
CA SER A 286 -9.42 1.71 -17.95
C SER A 286 -8.26 0.81 -18.32
N VAL A 287 -7.04 1.28 -18.18
CA VAL A 287 -5.83 0.51 -18.50
C VAL A 287 -5.70 -0.70 -17.58
N GLU A 288 -5.94 -0.56 -16.28
CA GLU A 288 -5.86 -1.68 -15.35
C GLU A 288 -6.86 -2.80 -15.69
N VAL A 289 -8.11 -2.45 -16.04
CA VAL A 289 -9.11 -3.44 -16.46
C VAL A 289 -8.72 -4.13 -17.77
N GLU A 290 -8.16 -3.40 -18.76
CA GLU A 290 -7.69 -3.97 -20.01
C GLU A 290 -6.58 -4.99 -19.79
N GLU A 291 -5.62 -4.66 -18.90
CA GLU A 291 -4.52 -5.56 -18.58
C GLU A 291 -4.97 -6.79 -17.77
N LEU A 292 -5.91 -6.63 -16.87
CA LEU A 292 -6.53 -7.77 -16.21
C LEU A 292 -7.17 -8.72 -17.21
N ARG A 293 -7.89 -8.21 -18.22
CA ARG A 293 -8.45 -9.05 -19.29
C ARG A 293 -7.38 -9.74 -20.11
N THR A 294 -6.29 -9.06 -20.40
CA THR A 294 -5.16 -9.63 -21.12
C THR A 294 -4.57 -10.82 -20.37
N VAL A 295 -4.40 -10.70 -19.05
CA VAL A 295 -3.77 -11.72 -18.21
C VAL A 295 -4.74 -12.87 -17.89
N PHE A 296 -5.98 -12.57 -17.53
CA PHE A 296 -6.99 -13.59 -17.20
C PHE A 296 -7.61 -14.24 -18.44
N GLY A 297 -7.48 -13.61 -19.62
CA GLY A 297 -7.98 -14.16 -20.87
C GLY A 297 -9.50 -14.41 -20.85
N PRO A 298 -9.98 -15.59 -21.30
CA PRO A 298 -11.39 -15.92 -21.32
C PRO A 298 -11.99 -16.25 -19.95
N VAL A 299 -11.16 -16.32 -18.91
CA VAL A 299 -11.61 -16.54 -17.53
C VAL A 299 -12.36 -15.30 -17.07
N ARG A 300 -13.46 -15.49 -16.34
CA ARG A 300 -14.17 -14.38 -15.71
C ARG A 300 -13.22 -13.66 -14.76
N LEU A 301 -13.15 -12.33 -14.87
CA LEU A 301 -12.37 -11.55 -13.92
C LEU A 301 -12.84 -11.79 -12.48
N PRO A 302 -11.92 -12.05 -11.55
CA PRO A 302 -12.27 -12.11 -10.13
C PRO A 302 -12.90 -10.79 -9.66
N PRO A 303 -13.62 -10.80 -8.53
CA PRO A 303 -14.12 -9.59 -7.89
C PRO A 303 -13.04 -8.55 -7.68
N LEU A 304 -13.33 -7.28 -8.01
CA LEU A 304 -12.43 -6.15 -7.83
C LEU A 304 -12.77 -5.36 -6.56
N LEU A 305 -11.74 -4.90 -5.86
CA LEU A 305 -11.81 -3.94 -4.77
C LEU A 305 -10.77 -2.86 -4.99
N SER A 306 -11.15 -1.58 -4.87
CA SER A 306 -10.21 -0.50 -4.60
C SER A 306 -10.49 0.13 -3.24
N ILE A 307 -9.47 0.19 -2.41
CA ILE A 307 -9.57 0.80 -1.07
C ILE A 307 -9.54 2.34 -1.11
N LYS A 308 -9.16 2.92 -2.27
CA LYS A 308 -8.94 4.38 -2.38
C LYS A 308 -10.22 5.21 -2.29
N GLY A 309 -11.39 4.61 -2.56
CA GLY A 309 -12.66 5.27 -2.28
C GLY A 309 -12.89 5.55 -0.79
N ALA A 310 -12.39 4.68 0.09
CA ALA A 310 -12.55 4.78 1.54
C ALA A 310 -11.42 5.55 2.24
N ILE A 311 -10.16 5.31 1.83
CA ILE A 311 -8.98 5.84 2.55
C ILE A 311 -8.15 6.83 1.75
N GLY A 312 -8.52 7.13 0.50
CA GLY A 312 -7.73 7.97 -0.39
C GLY A 312 -6.46 7.28 -0.90
N HIS A 313 -5.58 8.06 -1.51
CA HIS A 313 -4.32 7.60 -2.09
C HIS A 313 -3.12 8.15 -1.32
N SER A 314 -2.53 7.34 -0.47
CA SER A 314 -1.35 7.65 0.34
C SER A 314 -0.02 7.34 -0.37
N GLN A 315 0.02 7.43 -1.68
CA GLN A 315 1.22 7.27 -2.53
C GLN A 315 1.99 5.97 -2.21
N ALA A 316 3.21 6.03 -1.62
CA ALA A 316 3.95 4.84 -1.22
C ALA A 316 3.19 4.01 -0.18
N GLY A 317 2.44 4.62 0.72
CA GLY A 317 1.61 3.92 1.70
C GLY A 317 0.46 3.13 1.09
N ALA A 318 0.00 3.50 -0.12
CA ALA A 318 -1.18 2.89 -0.74
C ALA A 318 -1.00 1.39 -1.06
N GLY A 319 0.17 0.99 -1.57
CA GLY A 319 0.47 -0.41 -1.83
C GLY A 319 0.49 -1.25 -0.55
N ALA A 320 1.13 -0.74 0.51
CA ALA A 320 1.16 -1.40 1.81
C ALA A 320 -0.24 -1.49 2.43
N SER A 321 -1.05 -0.44 2.33
CA SER A 321 -2.45 -0.46 2.77
C SER A 321 -3.30 -1.48 1.99
N ALA A 322 -3.02 -1.65 0.68
CA ALA A 322 -3.69 -2.67 -0.15
C ALA A 322 -3.30 -4.10 0.29
N LEU A 323 -2.03 -4.34 0.63
CA LEU A 323 -1.59 -5.62 1.19
C LEU A 323 -2.27 -5.89 2.55
N LEU A 324 -2.37 -4.89 3.42
CA LEU A 324 -3.11 -5.03 4.68
C LEU A 324 -4.59 -5.35 4.44
N ALA A 325 -5.23 -4.65 3.50
CA ALA A 325 -6.63 -4.94 3.13
C ALA A 325 -6.80 -6.38 2.63
N ALA A 326 -5.86 -6.91 1.85
CA ALA A 326 -5.87 -8.31 1.40
C ALA A 326 -5.76 -9.28 2.58
N ILE A 327 -4.81 -9.06 3.49
CA ILE A 327 -4.60 -9.89 4.69
C ILE A 327 -5.87 -9.92 5.55
N LEU A 328 -6.44 -8.76 5.87
CA LEU A 328 -7.67 -8.67 6.67
C LEU A 328 -8.87 -9.28 5.94
N SER A 329 -8.95 -9.12 4.61
CA SER A 329 -10.00 -9.77 3.82
C SER A 329 -9.91 -11.31 3.90
N LEU A 330 -8.70 -11.85 3.86
CA LEU A 330 -8.47 -13.28 4.07
C LEU A 330 -8.79 -13.70 5.50
N GLU A 331 -8.43 -12.94 6.51
CA GLU A 331 -8.74 -13.21 7.92
C GLU A 331 -10.25 -13.26 8.15
N HIS A 332 -10.99 -12.24 7.72
CA HIS A 332 -12.45 -12.16 7.87
C HIS A 332 -13.23 -13.05 6.90
N GLY A 333 -12.60 -13.61 5.86
CA GLY A 333 -13.26 -14.43 4.85
C GLY A 333 -14.19 -13.66 3.91
N VAL A 334 -14.10 -12.33 3.94
CA VAL A 334 -14.91 -11.44 3.10
C VAL A 334 -14.06 -10.33 2.49
N MET A 335 -14.47 -9.82 1.35
CA MET A 335 -13.87 -8.67 0.70
C MET A 335 -14.81 -7.47 0.86
N PRO A 336 -14.33 -6.32 1.39
CA PRO A 336 -15.12 -5.10 1.45
C PRO A 336 -15.59 -4.65 0.07
N GLY A 337 -16.61 -3.82 0.02
CA GLY A 337 -17.01 -3.15 -1.21
C GLY A 337 -16.07 -1.99 -1.56
N THR A 338 -16.04 -1.60 -2.83
CA THR A 338 -15.35 -0.38 -3.27
C THR A 338 -16.22 0.82 -2.94
N ALA A 339 -15.78 1.66 -2.01
CA ALA A 339 -16.49 2.87 -1.64
C ALA A 339 -16.63 3.82 -2.85
N GLY A 340 -17.80 4.42 -2.99
CA GLY A 340 -18.12 5.37 -4.06
C GLY A 340 -18.53 4.74 -5.39
N VAL A 341 -18.66 3.42 -5.50
CA VAL A 341 -19.17 2.75 -6.68
C VAL A 341 -20.66 2.51 -6.54
N ASP A 342 -21.47 3.33 -7.19
CA ASP A 342 -22.92 3.10 -7.33
C ASP A 342 -23.17 2.26 -8.59
N GLU A 343 -22.51 2.59 -9.69
CA GLU A 343 -22.57 1.89 -10.97
C GLU A 343 -21.16 1.82 -11.61
N ALA A 344 -20.78 0.63 -12.03
CA ALA A 344 -19.53 0.44 -12.78
C ALA A 344 -19.63 1.14 -14.15
N ASP A 345 -18.52 1.73 -14.61
CA ASP A 345 -18.48 2.37 -15.93
C ASP A 345 -18.74 1.34 -17.04
N PRO A 346 -19.83 1.46 -17.82
CA PRO A 346 -20.11 0.55 -18.94
C PRO A 346 -18.98 0.48 -19.98
N LEU A 347 -18.17 1.53 -20.11
CA LEU A 347 -17.02 1.56 -21.02
C LEU A 347 -15.91 0.60 -20.61
N LEU A 348 -15.88 0.21 -19.33
CA LEU A 348 -14.96 -0.81 -18.83
C LEU A 348 -15.44 -2.24 -19.17
N GLY A 349 -16.61 -2.38 -19.79
CA GLY A 349 -17.25 -3.67 -20.05
C GLY A 349 -17.63 -4.41 -18.76
N SER A 350 -17.87 -5.72 -18.85
CA SER A 350 -18.26 -6.52 -17.69
C SER A 350 -17.09 -6.66 -16.71
N ILE A 351 -17.21 -6.02 -15.53
CA ILE A 351 -16.32 -6.19 -14.38
C ILE A 351 -17.18 -6.51 -13.15
N ASP A 352 -16.62 -7.27 -12.22
CA ASP A 352 -17.30 -7.65 -10.98
C ASP A 352 -16.83 -6.73 -9.84
N ILE A 353 -17.49 -5.60 -9.70
CA ILE A 353 -17.23 -4.60 -8.65
C ILE A 353 -18.53 -4.16 -7.99
N THR A 354 -18.51 -3.89 -6.70
CA THR A 354 -19.68 -3.48 -5.91
C THR A 354 -19.26 -2.65 -4.70
N SER A 355 -20.15 -1.84 -4.17
CA SER A 355 -19.99 -1.17 -2.88
C SER A 355 -20.35 -2.06 -1.67
N GLN A 356 -20.80 -3.29 -1.91
CA GLN A 356 -21.20 -4.21 -0.84
C GLN A 356 -20.08 -5.19 -0.49
N THR A 357 -19.92 -5.47 0.81
CA THR A 357 -19.06 -6.55 1.30
C THR A 357 -19.59 -7.90 0.82
N ARG A 358 -18.68 -8.79 0.41
CA ARG A 358 -19.03 -10.13 -0.10
C ARG A 358 -18.05 -11.21 0.35
N PRO A 359 -18.48 -12.48 0.41
CA PRO A 359 -17.60 -13.61 0.73
C PRO A 359 -16.45 -13.76 -0.29
N ILE A 360 -15.31 -14.28 0.16
CA ILE A 360 -14.20 -14.73 -0.68
C ILE A 360 -14.33 -16.23 -0.89
N GLU A 361 -14.53 -16.66 -2.14
CA GLU A 361 -14.67 -18.08 -2.47
C GLU A 361 -13.32 -18.80 -2.50
N GLN A 362 -12.30 -18.18 -3.09
CA GLN A 362 -10.93 -18.70 -3.15
C GLN A 362 -10.03 -17.87 -2.23
N ARG A 363 -9.32 -18.53 -1.33
CA ARG A 363 -8.51 -17.90 -0.27
C ARG A 363 -7.15 -17.39 -0.78
N CYS A 364 -7.14 -16.79 -1.97
CA CYS A 364 -5.97 -16.22 -2.62
C CYS A 364 -6.36 -14.93 -3.34
N LEU A 365 -5.61 -13.88 -3.13
CA LEU A 365 -5.86 -12.54 -3.68
C LEU A 365 -4.66 -12.03 -4.46
N MET A 366 -4.93 -11.29 -5.54
CA MET A 366 -3.94 -10.51 -6.28
C MET A 366 -4.01 -9.06 -5.81
N ILE A 367 -2.86 -8.40 -5.67
CA ILE A 367 -2.78 -7.01 -5.27
C ILE A 367 -1.95 -6.25 -6.29
N ASN A 368 -2.51 -5.17 -6.85
CA ASN A 368 -1.84 -4.34 -7.85
C ASN A 368 -1.42 -2.99 -7.27
N ALA A 369 -0.20 -2.58 -7.54
CA ALA A 369 0.26 -1.22 -7.30
C ALA A 369 0.97 -0.69 -8.55
N LEU A 370 0.38 0.35 -9.15
CA LEU A 370 0.85 0.97 -10.38
C LEU A 370 1.37 2.37 -10.04
N GLY A 371 2.62 2.66 -10.40
CA GLY A 371 3.28 3.92 -10.07
C GLY A 371 3.51 4.80 -11.28
N PHE A 372 3.46 6.11 -11.07
CA PHE A 372 3.96 7.05 -12.08
C PHE A 372 5.41 6.71 -12.44
N GLY A 373 5.78 6.98 -13.68
CA GLY A 373 7.05 6.52 -14.26
C GLY A 373 7.00 5.08 -14.75
N GLY A 374 5.82 4.40 -14.63
CA GLY A 374 5.61 3.04 -15.14
C GLY A 374 6.13 1.95 -14.21
N ASN A 375 6.38 2.26 -12.94
CA ASN A 375 6.81 1.26 -11.96
C ASN A 375 5.59 0.46 -11.46
N ASN A 376 5.52 -0.82 -11.80
CA ASN A 376 4.42 -1.70 -11.46
C ASN A 376 4.90 -2.79 -10.49
N CYS A 377 4.09 -3.11 -9.50
CA CYS A 377 4.30 -4.25 -8.62
C CYS A 377 2.98 -4.98 -8.38
N VAL A 378 3.03 -6.30 -8.48
CA VAL A 378 1.90 -7.19 -8.21
C VAL A 378 2.33 -8.23 -7.19
N LEU A 379 1.50 -8.49 -6.17
CA LEU A 379 1.68 -9.60 -5.24
C LEU A 379 0.52 -10.59 -5.32
N ILE A 380 0.83 -11.86 -5.10
CA ILE A 380 -0.15 -12.92 -4.86
C ILE A 380 -0.04 -13.33 -3.39
N VAL A 381 -1.16 -13.24 -2.66
CA VAL A 381 -1.23 -13.52 -1.23
C VAL A 381 -2.35 -14.49 -0.96
N GLY A 382 -2.07 -15.53 -0.20
CA GLY A 382 -3.08 -16.50 0.27
C GLY A 382 -3.12 -16.57 1.79
N ASP A 383 -4.12 -17.24 2.34
CA ASP A 383 -4.06 -17.68 3.72
C ASP A 383 -3.15 -18.92 3.87
N GLU A 384 -2.89 -19.32 5.10
CA GLU A 384 -2.00 -20.45 5.37
C GLU A 384 -2.54 -21.78 4.80
N SER A 385 -3.86 -21.97 4.79
CA SER A 385 -4.49 -23.17 4.27
C SER A 385 -4.32 -23.28 2.75
N PHE A 386 -4.49 -22.17 2.03
CA PHE A 386 -4.28 -22.11 0.59
C PHE A 386 -2.81 -22.36 0.24
N ALA A 387 -1.87 -21.73 0.98
CA ALA A 387 -0.44 -21.90 0.75
C ALA A 387 0.01 -23.36 0.92
N SER A 388 -0.61 -24.10 1.83
CA SER A 388 -0.32 -25.53 2.03
C SER A 388 -0.82 -26.44 0.88
N GLY A 389 -1.78 -25.98 0.10
CA GLY A 389 -2.34 -26.70 -1.04
C GLY A 389 -1.70 -26.37 -2.40
N VAL A 390 -0.76 -25.43 -2.44
CA VAL A 390 -0.03 -25.05 -3.66
C VAL A 390 1.34 -25.75 -3.74
N GLN A 391 1.84 -26.26 -2.61
CA GLN A 391 3.04 -27.13 -2.53
C GLN A 391 2.68 -28.54 -2.92
#